data_0cb887e26977dc7746be7debeaaf88ba
#
_entry.id   0cb887e26977dc7746be7debeaaf88ba
#
_cell.length_a   1.000
_cell.length_b   1.000
_cell.length_c   1.000
_cell.angle_alpha   90.00
_cell.angle_beta   90.00
_cell.angle_gamma   90.00
#
_symmetry.space_group_name_H-M   'P 1'
#
loop_
_entity.id
_entity.type
_entity.pdbx_description
1 polymer ?
#
loop_
_entity_poly.entity_id
_entity_poly.type
_entity_poly.pdbx_seq_one_letter_code
_entity_poly.pdbx_strand_id
1 'polypeptide(L)'
;PYEITWLEDDLMEDYLHDLQIIQAFASLNRDVILDELVKGMKWKVLDSYECIHNYVDTSPKTLDTFVSPMLRKGAISAKKDERVIIPINMHDGILLGAGLGNTEWNCSAPHGSGRIMKRKEVKQNFTVSTFKSKMKGIYSSCISKDTLDEAPFAYRDLKDIADVIGETVTIDRILRPVYNFKAGGN
;
A
#
# COMPACT_ATOMS: atom_id res chain seq x y z
N PRO A 1 -15.87 19.79 18.71
CA PRO A 1 -14.45 19.48 18.63
C PRO A 1 -14.26 18.08 19.19
N TYR A 2 -13.57 17.22 18.42
CA TYR A 2 -13.19 15.92 18.94
C TYR A 2 -12.01 16.15 19.87
N GLU A 3 -12.06 15.62 21.09
CA GLU A 3 -10.91 15.63 21.99
C GLU A 3 -9.80 14.77 21.35
N ILE A 4 -8.60 15.36 21.26
CA ILE A 4 -7.43 14.58 20.86
C ILE A 4 -6.98 13.84 22.12
N THR A 5 -7.07 12.51 22.09
CA THR A 5 -6.55 11.65 23.13
C THR A 5 -5.16 11.15 22.77
N TRP A 6 -4.31 10.98 23.76
CA TRP A 6 -2.98 10.38 23.63
C TRP A 6 -2.81 9.27 24.64
N LEU A 7 -1.82 8.43 24.42
CA LEU A 7 -1.44 7.35 25.31
C LEU A 7 -0.08 7.67 25.92
N GLU A 8 0.06 7.47 27.21
CA GLU A 8 1.28 7.68 27.97
C GLU A 8 1.59 6.45 28.85
N ASP A 9 2.82 6.34 29.27
CA ASP A 9 3.31 5.34 30.21
C ASP A 9 2.86 3.90 29.88
N ASP A 10 2.33 3.18 30.83
CA ASP A 10 1.94 1.77 30.68
C ASP A 10 0.92 1.55 29.55
N LEU A 11 -0.02 2.50 29.35
CA LEU A 11 -1.00 2.40 28.26
C LEU A 11 -0.35 2.52 26.88
N MET A 12 0.69 3.31 26.75
CA MET A 12 1.44 3.40 25.50
C MET A 12 2.26 2.11 25.27
N GLU A 13 2.85 1.55 26.31
CA GLU A 13 3.58 0.29 26.24
C GLU A 13 2.66 -0.87 25.84
N ASP A 14 1.52 -1.00 26.47
CA ASP A 14 0.48 -1.99 26.14
C ASP A 14 0.03 -1.85 24.67
N TYR A 15 -0.25 -0.63 24.24
CA TYR A 15 -0.63 -0.38 22.84
C TYR A 15 0.45 -0.79 21.85
N LEU A 16 1.71 -0.46 22.12
CA LEU A 16 2.83 -0.83 21.25
C LEU A 16 3.05 -2.34 21.23
N HIS A 17 2.88 -3.02 22.37
CA HIS A 17 2.94 -4.47 22.45
C HIS A 17 1.84 -5.14 21.61
N ASP A 18 0.58 -4.72 21.78
CA ASP A 18 -0.55 -5.25 21.01
C ASP A 18 -0.39 -4.98 19.51
N LEU A 19 0.11 -3.79 19.15
CA LEU A 19 0.39 -3.44 17.77
C LEU A 19 1.42 -4.38 17.13
N GLN A 20 2.47 -4.78 17.86
CA GLN A 20 3.46 -5.74 17.38
C GLN A 20 2.84 -7.11 17.10
N ILE A 21 1.94 -7.58 17.98
CA ILE A 21 1.22 -8.86 17.78
C ILE A 21 0.38 -8.80 16.51
N ILE A 22 -0.40 -7.71 16.32
CA ILE A 22 -1.24 -7.52 15.14
C ILE A 22 -0.41 -7.41 13.86
N GLN A 23 0.74 -6.76 13.91
CA GLN A 23 1.65 -6.66 12.77
C GLN A 23 2.25 -8.02 12.40
N ALA A 24 2.70 -8.79 13.38
CA ALA A 24 3.22 -10.15 13.17
C ALA A 24 2.13 -11.06 12.57
N PHE A 25 0.91 -10.97 13.06
CA PHE A 25 -0.23 -11.70 12.49
C PHE A 25 -0.51 -11.27 11.03
N ALA A 26 -0.51 -9.98 10.75
CA ALA A 26 -0.77 -9.47 9.39
C ALA A 26 0.33 -9.89 8.40
N SER A 27 1.59 -9.91 8.81
CA SER A 27 2.71 -10.41 8.01
C SER A 27 2.55 -11.92 7.73
N LEU A 28 2.33 -12.71 8.77
CA LEU A 28 2.10 -14.16 8.64
C LEU A 28 0.90 -14.47 7.73
N ASN A 29 -0.19 -13.71 7.85
CA ASN A 29 -1.36 -13.89 6.99
C ASN A 29 -1.04 -13.64 5.50
N ARG A 30 -0.22 -12.63 5.19
CA ARG A 30 0.23 -12.39 3.81
C ARG A 30 1.13 -13.52 3.30
N ASP A 31 2.04 -14.00 4.13
CA ASP A 31 2.93 -15.11 3.78
C ASP A 31 2.15 -16.38 3.50
N VAL A 32 1.18 -16.73 4.35
CA VAL A 32 0.32 -17.91 4.12
C VAL A 32 -0.49 -17.78 2.83
N ILE A 33 -1.08 -16.61 2.55
CA ILE A 33 -1.79 -16.37 1.29
C ILE A 33 -0.85 -16.52 0.09
N LEU A 34 0.35 -15.97 0.17
CA LEU A 34 1.35 -16.08 -0.90
C LEU A 34 1.78 -17.54 -1.11
N ASP A 35 2.04 -18.26 -0.04
CA ASP A 35 2.42 -19.68 -0.08
C ASP A 35 1.34 -20.54 -0.74
N GLU A 36 0.07 -20.33 -0.39
CA GLU A 36 -1.04 -21.07 -1.01
C GLU A 36 -1.17 -20.74 -2.51
N LEU A 37 -1.00 -19.47 -2.91
CA LEU A 37 -0.99 -19.10 -4.32
C LEU A 37 0.18 -19.74 -5.08
N VAL A 38 1.39 -19.65 -4.52
CA VAL A 38 2.62 -20.21 -5.12
C VAL A 38 2.48 -21.75 -5.29
N LYS A 39 2.01 -22.44 -4.25
CA LYS A 39 1.77 -23.90 -4.30
C LYS A 39 0.70 -24.25 -5.33
N GLY A 40 -0.45 -23.55 -5.30
CA GLY A 40 -1.57 -23.83 -6.21
C GLY A 40 -1.19 -23.61 -7.68
N MET A 41 -0.41 -22.58 -7.96
CA MET A 41 0.06 -22.25 -9.31
C MET A 41 1.35 -23.00 -9.71
N LYS A 42 1.95 -23.75 -8.80
CA LYS A 42 3.26 -24.42 -8.98
C LYS A 42 4.38 -23.45 -9.41
N TRP A 43 4.36 -22.26 -8.86
CA TRP A 43 5.37 -21.25 -9.16
C TRP A 43 6.62 -21.44 -8.29
N LYS A 44 7.74 -20.91 -8.79
CA LYS A 44 8.97 -20.79 -8.03
C LYS A 44 9.14 -19.34 -7.59
N VAL A 45 9.24 -19.10 -6.29
CA VAL A 45 9.57 -17.76 -5.75
C VAL A 45 11.03 -17.46 -6.06
N LEU A 46 11.28 -16.33 -6.68
CA LEU A 46 12.63 -15.83 -6.97
C LEU A 46 13.05 -14.76 -5.95
N ASP A 47 12.09 -13.98 -5.46
CA ASP A 47 12.29 -12.90 -4.52
C ASP A 47 10.97 -12.59 -3.80
N SER A 48 11.05 -12.17 -2.54
CA SER A 48 9.89 -11.81 -1.73
C SER A 48 10.28 -10.74 -0.71
N TYR A 49 9.47 -9.72 -0.58
CA TYR A 49 9.57 -8.72 0.49
C TYR A 49 8.23 -8.00 0.68
N GLU A 50 8.07 -7.33 1.80
CA GLU A 50 6.86 -6.58 2.12
C GLU A 50 7.17 -5.14 2.50
N CYS A 51 6.17 -4.26 2.38
CA CYS A 51 6.20 -2.89 2.90
C CYS A 51 5.02 -2.68 3.83
N ILE A 52 5.29 -2.41 5.10
CA ILE A 52 4.28 -2.16 6.11
C ILE A 52 3.89 -0.66 6.06
N HIS A 53 2.60 -0.35 6.16
CA HIS A 53 2.09 1.01 5.96
C HIS A 53 1.17 1.54 7.06
N ASN A 54 0.90 0.75 8.09
CA ASN A 54 0.12 1.14 9.27
C ASN A 54 0.81 0.59 10.51
N TYR A 55 1.76 1.35 11.06
CA TYR A 55 2.54 0.92 12.23
C TYR A 55 3.22 2.09 12.92
N VAL A 56 3.74 1.83 14.11
CA VAL A 56 4.63 2.75 14.81
C VAL A 56 6.07 2.27 14.60
N ASP A 57 6.87 3.09 13.95
CA ASP A 57 8.29 2.85 13.74
C ASP A 57 9.04 3.27 15.01
N THR A 58 9.48 2.28 15.78
CA THR A 58 10.26 2.46 17.01
C THR A 58 11.76 2.31 16.77
N SER A 59 12.19 2.26 15.51
CA SER A 59 13.61 2.12 15.16
C SER A 59 14.45 3.20 15.85
N PRO A 60 15.65 2.87 16.37
CA PRO A 60 16.54 3.87 16.95
C PRO A 60 16.85 4.97 15.93
N LYS A 61 16.99 6.18 16.42
CA LYS A 61 17.48 7.31 15.61
C LYS A 61 18.81 6.94 14.96
N THR A 62 18.82 6.82 13.65
CA THR A 62 20.05 6.67 12.88
C THR A 62 20.45 7.99 12.26
N LEU A 63 20.50 9.05 12.95
CA LEU A 63 20.91 10.42 12.62
C LEU A 63 19.97 11.40 13.35
N ASP A 64 20.46 12.54 13.73
CA ASP A 64 19.82 13.57 14.57
C ASP A 64 18.49 14.16 14.05
N THR A 65 17.92 13.61 13.00
CA THR A 65 16.80 14.17 12.24
C THR A 65 15.50 13.37 12.32
N PHE A 66 15.51 12.20 12.95
CA PHE A 66 14.34 11.33 12.99
C PHE A 66 13.73 11.29 14.40
N VAL A 67 12.46 11.65 14.52
CA VAL A 67 11.72 11.54 15.78
C VAL A 67 11.18 10.11 15.91
N SER A 68 11.63 9.38 16.92
CA SER A 68 11.12 8.07 17.29
C SER A 68 10.35 8.18 18.61
N PRO A 69 9.20 7.52 18.79
CA PRO A 69 8.49 6.67 17.80
C PRO A 69 7.78 7.48 16.73
N MET A 70 7.72 6.96 15.48
CA MET A 70 7.02 7.60 14.36
C MET A 70 5.82 6.78 13.93
N LEU A 71 4.64 7.38 13.98
CA LEU A 71 3.42 6.78 13.45
C LEU A 71 3.39 6.88 11.92
N ARG A 72 3.37 5.74 11.24
CA ARG A 72 3.14 5.65 9.78
C ARG A 72 1.73 5.17 9.52
N LYS A 73 0.91 6.03 8.93
CA LYS A 73 -0.48 5.76 8.58
C LYS A 73 -0.73 6.10 7.11
N GLY A 74 -0.89 5.07 6.28
CA GLY A 74 -0.98 5.27 4.84
C GLY A 74 0.34 5.72 4.19
N ALA A 75 1.45 5.48 4.87
CA ALA A 75 2.81 5.76 4.43
C ALA A 75 3.70 4.56 4.75
N ILE A 76 4.63 4.26 3.87
CA ILE A 76 5.66 3.24 4.07
C ILE A 76 6.99 3.89 4.47
N SER A 77 7.88 3.12 5.08
CA SER A 77 9.27 3.51 5.23
C SER A 77 9.95 3.59 3.86
N ALA A 78 10.78 4.59 3.69
CA ALA A 78 11.61 4.82 2.50
C ALA A 78 12.99 5.34 2.92
N LYS A 79 13.60 4.64 3.89
CA LYS A 79 14.98 4.91 4.31
C LYS A 79 15.91 4.71 3.10
N LYS A 80 17.11 5.25 3.18
CA LYS A 80 18.06 5.14 2.07
C LYS A 80 18.28 3.68 1.67
N ASP A 81 18.14 3.41 0.39
CA ASP A 81 18.29 2.10 -0.26
C ASP A 81 17.29 1.03 0.21
N GLU A 82 16.28 1.41 1.02
CA GLU A 82 15.19 0.51 1.43
C GLU A 82 14.27 0.22 0.25
N ARG A 83 13.99 -1.06 0.01
CA ARG A 83 13.10 -1.48 -1.09
C ARG A 83 11.66 -1.07 -0.81
N VAL A 84 10.99 -0.47 -1.78
CA VAL A 84 9.61 -0.01 -1.65
C VAL A 84 8.69 -0.59 -2.72
N ILE A 85 7.44 -0.81 -2.32
CA ILE A 85 6.34 -1.25 -3.19
C ILE A 85 5.23 -0.22 -3.08
N ILE A 86 4.83 0.37 -4.20
CA ILE A 86 3.74 1.36 -4.24
C ILE A 86 2.68 0.89 -5.24
N PRO A 87 1.61 0.21 -4.78
CA PRO A 87 0.49 -0.16 -5.63
C PRO A 87 -0.26 1.06 -6.13
N ILE A 88 -0.55 1.12 -7.42
CA ILE A 88 -1.27 2.23 -8.04
C ILE A 88 -2.76 1.88 -8.14
N ASN A 89 -3.13 1.06 -9.08
CA ASN A 89 -4.50 0.57 -9.27
C ASN A 89 -4.51 -0.70 -10.14
N MET A 90 -5.69 -1.25 -10.38
CA MET A 90 -5.86 -2.50 -11.12
C MET A 90 -5.37 -2.45 -12.58
N HIS A 91 -5.22 -1.28 -13.16
CA HIS A 91 -4.78 -1.09 -14.55
C HIS A 91 -3.31 -0.68 -14.65
N ASP A 92 -2.89 0.29 -13.85
CA ASP A 92 -1.55 0.89 -13.95
C ASP A 92 -0.49 0.03 -13.25
N GLY A 93 -0.89 -0.77 -12.27
CA GLY A 93 -0.03 -1.77 -11.64
C GLY A 93 0.68 -1.28 -10.39
N ILE A 94 1.97 -1.56 -10.31
CA ILE A 94 2.78 -1.38 -9.09
C ILE A 94 4.12 -0.73 -9.46
N LEU A 95 4.53 0.28 -8.70
CA LEU A 95 5.90 0.79 -8.71
C LEU A 95 6.75 0.00 -7.73
N LEU A 96 7.92 -0.41 -8.19
CA LEU A 96 9.00 -0.93 -7.35
C LEU A 96 10.15 0.07 -7.40
N GLY A 97 10.79 0.29 -6.26
CA GLY A 97 11.87 1.24 -6.15
C GLY A 97 12.66 1.14 -4.87
N ALA A 98 13.50 2.13 -4.65
CA ALA A 98 14.31 2.28 -3.45
C ALA A 98 14.09 3.65 -2.81
N GLY A 99 14.02 3.69 -1.48
CA GLY A 99 13.92 4.91 -0.71
C GLY A 99 15.18 5.76 -0.81
N LEU A 100 15.00 7.07 -0.83
CA LEU A 100 16.11 8.04 -0.84
C LEU A 100 16.53 8.48 0.56
N GLY A 101 15.78 8.09 1.60
CA GLY A 101 16.04 8.49 2.99
C GLY A 101 15.86 9.99 3.21
N ASN A 102 14.95 10.64 2.47
CA ASN A 102 14.70 12.07 2.59
C ASN A 102 14.07 12.39 3.95
N THR A 103 14.80 13.09 4.80
CA THR A 103 14.41 13.42 6.17
C THR A 103 13.30 14.46 6.23
N GLU A 104 13.16 15.32 5.24
CA GLU A 104 12.06 16.29 5.15
C GLU A 104 10.71 15.61 4.96
N TRP A 105 10.71 14.41 4.40
CA TRP A 105 9.56 13.53 4.27
C TRP A 105 9.55 12.40 5.32
N ASN A 106 10.27 12.59 6.44
CA ASN A 106 10.38 11.60 7.50
C ASN A 106 10.82 10.22 7.00
N CYS A 107 11.70 10.17 6.00
CA CYS A 107 12.11 8.94 5.32
C CYS A 107 10.90 8.08 4.94
N SER A 108 9.88 8.68 4.35
CA SER A 108 8.61 8.02 4.03
C SER A 108 8.26 8.15 2.55
N ALA A 109 7.42 7.22 2.08
CA ALA A 109 6.81 7.26 0.76
C ALA A 109 5.32 6.90 0.85
N PRO A 110 4.51 7.21 -0.18
CA PRO A 110 3.12 6.79 -0.21
C PRO A 110 3.00 5.26 -0.21
N HIS A 111 2.01 4.71 0.52
CA HIS A 111 1.72 3.27 0.50
C HIS A 111 0.92 2.83 -0.73
N GLY A 112 0.55 3.75 -1.60
CA GLY A 112 -0.26 3.55 -2.79
C GLY A 112 -0.67 4.88 -3.41
N SER A 113 -1.43 4.84 -4.51
CA SER A 113 -1.81 6.05 -5.26
C SER A 113 -2.80 6.97 -4.54
N GLY A 114 -3.52 6.46 -3.56
CA GLY A 114 -4.62 7.18 -2.92
C GLY A 114 -5.85 7.32 -3.81
N ARG A 115 -7.02 7.42 -3.19
CA ARG A 115 -8.29 7.61 -3.88
C ARG A 115 -8.51 9.09 -4.20
N ILE A 116 -9.10 9.36 -5.36
CA ILE A 116 -9.60 10.69 -5.73
C ILE A 116 -11.12 10.81 -5.52
N MET A 117 -11.80 9.68 -5.31
CA MET A 117 -13.26 9.62 -5.08
C MET A 117 -13.59 8.69 -3.93
N LYS A 118 -14.65 9.03 -3.17
CA LYS A 118 -15.20 8.14 -2.14
C LYS A 118 -15.85 6.91 -2.80
N ARG A 119 -15.83 5.77 -2.11
CA ARG A 119 -16.42 4.50 -2.61
C ARG A 119 -17.87 4.67 -3.09
N LYS A 120 -18.69 5.40 -2.33
CA LYS A 120 -20.09 5.66 -2.68
C LYS A 120 -20.23 6.51 -3.94
N GLU A 121 -19.40 7.51 -4.11
CA GLU A 121 -19.40 8.39 -5.29
C GLU A 121 -19.06 7.62 -6.57
N VAL A 122 -18.08 6.71 -6.50
CA VAL A 122 -17.74 5.85 -7.63
C VAL A 122 -18.94 5.01 -8.05
N LYS A 123 -19.63 4.36 -7.11
CA LYS A 123 -20.81 3.52 -7.39
C LYS A 123 -22.00 4.31 -7.94
N GLN A 124 -22.08 5.59 -7.64
CA GLN A 124 -23.13 6.47 -8.15
C GLN A 124 -22.83 7.03 -9.55
N ASN A 125 -21.57 7.33 -9.85
CA ASN A 125 -21.18 8.07 -11.05
C ASN A 125 -20.71 7.17 -12.21
N PHE A 126 -20.39 5.90 -11.94
CA PHE A 126 -19.83 5.01 -12.95
C PHE A 126 -20.58 3.69 -13.05
N THR A 127 -20.39 3.04 -14.19
CA THR A 127 -21.03 1.76 -14.49
C THR A 127 -20.01 0.63 -14.62
N VAL A 128 -20.49 -0.62 -14.53
CA VAL A 128 -19.65 -1.80 -14.79
C VAL A 128 -19.13 -1.79 -16.23
N SER A 129 -19.86 -1.23 -17.18
CA SER A 129 -19.43 -1.09 -18.57
C SER A 129 -18.22 -0.16 -18.69
N THR A 130 -18.24 0.98 -17.98
CA THR A 130 -17.10 1.90 -17.89
C THR A 130 -15.89 1.21 -17.27
N PHE A 131 -16.11 0.42 -16.21
CA PHE A 131 -15.05 -0.34 -15.56
C PHE A 131 -14.43 -1.36 -16.53
N LYS A 132 -15.25 -2.16 -17.23
CA LYS A 132 -14.77 -3.11 -18.25
C LYS A 132 -13.95 -2.42 -19.35
N SER A 133 -14.41 -1.25 -19.81
CA SER A 133 -13.69 -0.47 -20.82
C SER A 133 -12.32 -0.01 -20.33
N LYS A 134 -12.22 0.47 -19.08
CA LYS A 134 -10.95 0.91 -18.48
C LYS A 134 -9.97 -0.24 -18.28
N MET A 135 -10.47 -1.45 -18.04
CA MET A 135 -9.66 -2.67 -17.85
C MET A 135 -9.31 -3.39 -19.15
N LYS A 136 -9.58 -2.79 -20.32
CA LYS A 136 -9.27 -3.43 -21.60
C LYS A 136 -7.77 -3.77 -21.70
N GLY A 137 -7.48 -5.02 -22.02
CA GLY A 137 -6.10 -5.53 -22.11
C GLY A 137 -5.58 -6.20 -20.82
N ILE A 138 -6.35 -6.13 -19.73
CA ILE A 138 -6.01 -6.80 -18.47
C ILE A 138 -7.15 -7.74 -18.09
N TYR A 139 -6.82 -9.02 -17.88
CA TYR A 139 -7.82 -9.98 -17.45
C TYR A 139 -8.18 -9.78 -15.98
N SER A 140 -9.45 -9.85 -15.67
CA SER A 140 -9.94 -9.82 -14.30
C SER A 140 -11.25 -10.58 -14.18
N SER A 141 -11.34 -11.49 -13.23
CA SER A 141 -12.55 -12.24 -12.90
C SER A 141 -13.49 -11.49 -11.94
N CYS A 142 -13.09 -10.32 -11.46
CA CYS A 142 -13.80 -9.59 -10.42
C CYS A 142 -14.39 -8.24 -10.85
N ILE A 143 -14.58 -8.01 -12.16
CA ILE A 143 -15.23 -6.78 -12.64
C ILE A 143 -16.75 -6.90 -12.50
N SER A 144 -17.29 -6.35 -11.44
CA SER A 144 -18.70 -6.43 -11.07
C SER A 144 -19.19 -5.14 -10.44
N LYS A 145 -20.47 -5.09 -10.08
CA LYS A 145 -21.07 -3.96 -9.35
C LYS A 145 -20.50 -3.85 -7.93
N ASP A 146 -20.16 -4.98 -7.33
CA ASP A 146 -19.64 -5.02 -5.94
C ASP A 146 -18.22 -4.47 -5.85
N THR A 147 -17.42 -4.68 -6.88
CA THR A 147 -16.03 -4.22 -6.98
C THR A 147 -15.86 -2.91 -7.74
N LEU A 148 -16.96 -2.26 -8.16
CA LEU A 148 -16.91 -1.04 -8.96
C LEU A 148 -16.14 0.10 -8.29
N ASP A 149 -16.19 0.17 -6.97
CA ASP A 149 -15.44 1.16 -6.20
C ASP A 149 -13.92 0.91 -6.17
N GLU A 150 -13.45 -0.24 -6.65
CA GLU A 150 -12.03 -0.54 -6.83
C GLU A 150 -11.53 -0.27 -8.26
N ALA A 151 -12.40 0.25 -9.13
CA ALA A 151 -12.02 0.55 -10.50
C ALA A 151 -10.89 1.59 -10.60
N PRO A 152 -10.03 1.52 -11.63
CA PRO A 152 -8.84 2.38 -11.74
C PRO A 152 -9.12 3.88 -11.63
N PHE A 153 -10.25 4.34 -12.16
CA PHE A 153 -10.64 5.75 -12.13
C PHE A 153 -11.02 6.29 -10.75
N ALA A 154 -11.10 5.41 -9.73
CA ALA A 154 -11.29 5.82 -8.34
C ALA A 154 -9.99 6.32 -7.67
N TYR A 155 -8.86 6.11 -8.33
CA TYR A 155 -7.51 6.35 -7.81
C TYR A 155 -6.74 7.34 -8.69
N ARG A 156 -5.70 7.97 -8.15
CA ARG A 156 -4.71 8.68 -8.95
C ARG A 156 -4.05 7.72 -9.93
N ASP A 157 -3.68 8.21 -11.08
CA ASP A 157 -2.98 7.40 -12.05
C ASP A 157 -1.46 7.30 -11.74
N LEU A 158 -0.78 6.45 -12.49
CA LEU A 158 0.64 6.21 -12.32
C LEU A 158 1.47 7.46 -12.54
N LYS A 159 1.09 8.30 -13.51
CA LYS A 159 1.84 9.51 -13.84
C LYS A 159 1.79 10.52 -12.70
N ASP A 160 0.59 10.75 -12.13
CA ASP A 160 0.41 11.67 -11.00
C ASP A 160 1.30 11.31 -9.81
N ILE A 161 1.48 10.01 -9.56
CA ILE A 161 2.31 9.53 -8.47
C ILE A 161 3.80 9.64 -8.83
N ALA A 162 4.20 9.18 -10.01
CA ALA A 162 5.60 9.19 -10.43
C ALA A 162 6.18 10.61 -10.49
N ASP A 163 5.36 11.60 -10.87
CA ASP A 163 5.79 13.00 -10.97
C ASP A 163 6.11 13.63 -9.58
N VAL A 164 5.54 13.10 -8.49
CA VAL A 164 5.68 13.71 -7.15
C VAL A 164 6.56 12.93 -6.18
N ILE A 165 6.80 11.64 -6.40
CA ILE A 165 7.56 10.81 -5.44
C ILE A 165 9.08 10.87 -5.62
N GLY A 166 9.57 11.55 -6.66
CA GLY A 166 11.00 11.60 -6.99
C GLY A 166 11.91 12.16 -5.89
N GLU A 167 11.35 12.89 -4.92
CA GLU A 167 12.11 13.37 -3.76
C GLU A 167 12.29 12.30 -2.67
N THR A 168 11.50 11.23 -2.71
CA THR A 168 11.48 10.20 -1.65
C THR A 168 11.86 8.82 -2.13
N VAL A 169 11.67 8.54 -3.42
CA VAL A 169 11.86 7.21 -4.01
C VAL A 169 12.50 7.31 -5.40
N THR A 170 13.50 6.47 -5.66
CA THR A 170 13.92 6.17 -7.02
C THR A 170 13.07 5.03 -7.57
N ILE A 171 12.44 5.21 -8.72
CA ILE A 171 11.63 4.18 -9.37
C ILE A 171 12.54 3.29 -10.20
N ASP A 172 12.63 2.01 -9.84
CA ASP A 172 13.45 1.03 -10.54
C ASP A 172 12.66 0.31 -11.63
N ARG A 173 11.38 0.01 -11.34
CA ARG A 173 10.55 -0.81 -12.21
C ARG A 173 9.06 -0.54 -12.04
N ILE A 174 8.31 -0.65 -13.13
CA ILE A 174 6.85 -0.66 -13.16
C ILE A 174 6.39 -2.07 -13.52
N LEU A 175 5.66 -2.72 -12.63
CA LEU A 175 5.00 -4.00 -12.90
C LEU A 175 3.59 -3.75 -13.40
N ARG A 176 3.33 -4.05 -14.66
CA ARG A 176 1.97 -3.97 -15.23
C ARG A 176 1.21 -5.26 -14.98
N PRO A 177 -0.05 -5.19 -14.55
CA PRO A 177 -0.83 -6.38 -14.28
C PRO A 177 -1.24 -7.06 -15.58
N VAL A 178 -1.20 -8.39 -15.58
CA VAL A 178 -1.80 -9.23 -16.63
C VAL A 178 -3.11 -9.85 -16.16
N TYR A 179 -3.26 -9.97 -14.84
CA TYR A 179 -4.42 -10.50 -14.17
C TYR A 179 -4.67 -9.76 -12.84
N ASN A 180 -5.92 -9.46 -12.54
CA ASN A 180 -6.34 -8.92 -11.26
C ASN A 180 -7.43 -9.78 -10.62
N PHE A 181 -7.27 -10.06 -9.34
CA PHE A 181 -8.27 -10.66 -8.48
C PHE A 181 -8.59 -9.71 -7.31
N LYS A 182 -9.87 -9.58 -7.03
CA LYS A 182 -10.39 -8.91 -5.83
C LYS A 182 -11.44 -9.80 -5.21
N ALA A 183 -11.34 -10.05 -3.92
CA ALA A 183 -12.45 -10.68 -3.21
C ALA A 183 -13.68 -9.78 -3.30
N GLY A 184 -14.81 -10.33 -3.76
CA GLY A 184 -16.09 -9.64 -3.69
C GLY A 184 -16.47 -9.46 -2.22
N GLY A 185 -16.95 -8.28 -1.84
CA GLY A 185 -17.63 -8.13 -0.55
C GLY A 185 -18.95 -8.90 -0.60
N ASN A 186 -19.17 -9.77 0.37
CA ASN A 186 -20.49 -10.32 0.68
C ASN A 186 -21.35 -9.26 1.33
#